data_ea6845cb22bcf3d95fc5935ff6264aa1
#
_entry.id   ea6845cb22bcf3d95fc5935ff6264aa1
#
_cell.length_a   1.000
_cell.length_b   1.000
_cell.length_c   1.000
_cell.angle_alpha   90.00
_cell.angle_beta   90.00
_cell.angle_gamma   90.00
#
_symmetry.space_group_name_H-M   'P 1'
#
loop_
_entity.id
_entity.type
_entity.pdbx_description
1 polymer ?
#
loop_
_entity_poly.entity_id
_entity_poly.type
_entity_poly.pdbx_seq_one_letter_code
_entity_poly.pdbx_strand_id
1 'polypeptide(L)'
;QPRPFLLARVSSFFFLLSPSFFPLRLPSETNVCYNCVDRHVEAGLGDRVAFLFEGNDLDASSTTTYAQLKDQVVKIANWLRANGVGKGDDVTLYMPMVPELPAAMLACARVGAVHSVVFGGFSADALAARISDSKSRIVLTASAVRRGAKPIPLKTVVDAAISKCATGAEPHKVERVLVLDKPEAAARSEIPMMSSDEDGGRDQWWQDSLAQQPSEDTRPIEWVEAEHPLFKLYTSGSTGKPKGVIHSTAGYMVSSKIFVFFSNFCFRFRPFLFPFRPS
;
A
#
# COMPACT_ATOMS: atom_id res chain seq x y z
N GLN A 1 28.74 1.14 7.39
CA GLN A 1 29.47 0.88 6.15
C GLN A 1 28.41 0.69 5.07
N PRO A 2 28.44 1.45 3.96
CA PRO A 2 27.55 1.22 2.86
C PRO A 2 27.84 -0.16 2.27
N ARG A 3 26.84 -1.03 2.24
CA ARG A 3 26.97 -2.32 1.55
C ARG A 3 27.14 -2.02 0.06
N PRO A 4 28.16 -2.59 -0.60
CA PRO A 4 28.41 -2.31 -2.00
C PRO A 4 27.20 -2.75 -2.84
N PHE A 5 26.79 -1.90 -3.74
CA PHE A 5 25.87 -2.18 -4.82
C PHE A 5 26.45 -3.32 -5.68
N LEU A 6 26.16 -4.54 -5.34
CA LEU A 6 26.29 -5.62 -6.30
C LEU A 6 25.08 -5.48 -7.23
N LEU A 7 25.26 -4.66 -8.25
CA LEU A 7 24.40 -4.65 -9.42
C LEU A 7 24.20 -6.09 -9.85
N ALA A 8 22.99 -6.61 -9.63
CA ALA A 8 22.51 -7.71 -10.43
C ALA A 8 22.40 -7.24 -11.89
N ARG A 9 23.54 -7.03 -12.54
CA ARG A 9 23.68 -7.12 -13.98
C ARG A 9 23.57 -8.60 -14.35
N VAL A 10 22.47 -9.21 -14.02
CA VAL A 10 22.09 -10.47 -14.63
C VAL A 10 21.26 -10.12 -15.83
N SER A 11 21.96 -9.93 -16.89
CA SER A 11 21.62 -10.27 -18.25
C SER A 11 20.21 -10.83 -18.42
N SER A 12 19.28 -9.93 -18.70
CA SER A 12 17.98 -10.22 -19.33
C SER A 12 18.13 -10.93 -20.70
N PHE A 13 19.33 -11.33 -21.08
CA PHE A 13 19.65 -11.97 -22.34
C PHE A 13 19.57 -13.51 -22.31
N PHE A 14 19.41 -14.13 -21.14
CA PHE A 14 19.41 -15.59 -21.01
C PHE A 14 18.01 -16.22 -20.91
N PHE A 15 16.94 -15.45 -20.94
CA PHE A 15 15.58 -15.97 -20.77
C PHE A 15 14.95 -16.60 -22.03
N LEU A 16 15.68 -16.64 -23.15
CA LEU A 16 15.13 -17.10 -24.45
C LEU A 16 15.65 -18.45 -24.94
N LEU A 17 16.51 -19.14 -24.23
CA LEU A 17 17.14 -20.35 -24.77
C LEU A 17 17.30 -21.48 -23.73
N SER A 18 16.27 -22.07 -23.21
CA SER A 18 16.15 -23.47 -22.80
C SER A 18 15.16 -23.73 -21.66
N PRO A 19 14.28 -24.73 -21.71
CA PRO A 19 13.37 -25.09 -20.60
C PRO A 19 14.04 -25.84 -19.44
N SER A 20 15.35 -25.98 -19.42
CA SER A 20 16.10 -26.70 -18.40
C SER A 20 16.94 -25.82 -17.47
N PHE A 21 16.64 -24.52 -17.38
CA PHE A 21 17.37 -23.65 -16.47
C PHE A 21 16.88 -23.84 -15.02
N PHE A 22 17.70 -24.44 -14.19
CA PHE A 22 17.64 -24.31 -12.73
C PHE A 22 17.46 -22.86 -12.36
N PRO A 23 16.44 -22.48 -11.57
CA PRO A 23 16.34 -21.14 -11.05
C PRO A 23 17.57 -20.91 -10.16
N LEU A 24 18.50 -20.10 -10.62
CA LEU A 24 19.61 -19.62 -9.80
C LEU A 24 19.00 -18.68 -8.75
N ARG A 25 18.56 -19.24 -7.63
CA ARG A 25 18.14 -18.47 -6.46
C ARG A 25 19.38 -17.84 -5.84
N LEU A 26 19.76 -16.69 -6.33
CA LEU A 26 20.70 -15.85 -5.58
C LEU A 26 19.92 -15.30 -4.37
N PRO A 27 20.37 -15.51 -3.15
CA PRO A 27 19.81 -14.92 -1.95
C PRO A 27 20.04 -13.41 -2.03
N SER A 28 19.07 -12.69 -2.59
CA SER A 28 19.09 -11.23 -2.68
C SER A 28 17.95 -10.70 -1.85
N GLU A 29 18.29 -9.84 -0.91
CA GLU A 29 17.32 -9.10 -0.13
C GLU A 29 17.08 -7.72 -0.73
N THR A 30 15.86 -7.25 -0.68
CA THR A 30 15.47 -5.92 -1.14
C THR A 30 14.34 -5.36 -0.28
N ASN A 31 14.04 -4.08 -0.44
CA ASN A 31 12.85 -3.46 0.14
C ASN A 31 12.28 -2.43 -0.83
N VAL A 32 10.97 -2.49 -1.12
CA VAL A 32 10.30 -1.58 -2.05
C VAL A 32 10.31 -0.16 -1.49
N CYS A 33 10.05 0.03 -0.21
CA CYS A 33 10.05 1.36 0.41
C CYS A 33 11.42 2.03 0.29
N TYR A 34 12.51 1.33 0.63
CA TYR A 34 13.85 1.85 0.45
C TYR A 34 14.10 2.29 -0.98
N ASN A 35 13.75 1.45 -1.94
CA ASN A 35 13.98 1.74 -3.36
C ASN A 35 13.10 2.89 -3.89
N CYS A 36 11.91 3.08 -3.36
CA CYS A 36 10.99 4.13 -3.81
C CYS A 36 11.18 5.47 -3.07
N VAL A 37 11.70 5.45 -1.83
CA VAL A 37 11.73 6.63 -0.96
C VAL A 37 13.12 6.91 -0.42
N ASP A 38 13.68 6.03 0.40
CA ASP A 38 14.86 6.31 1.21
C ASP A 38 16.08 6.65 0.37
N ARG A 39 16.37 5.84 -0.65
CA ARG A 39 17.52 6.07 -1.53
C ARG A 39 17.48 7.43 -2.25
N HIS A 40 16.27 7.96 -2.50
CA HIS A 40 16.12 9.27 -3.13
C HIS A 40 16.40 10.39 -2.15
N VAL A 41 15.96 10.25 -0.90
CA VAL A 41 16.29 11.21 0.16
C VAL A 41 17.79 11.18 0.46
N GLU A 42 18.39 10.00 0.54
CA GLU A 42 19.84 9.81 0.75
C GLU A 42 20.68 10.38 -0.41
N ALA A 43 20.12 10.38 -1.62
CA ALA A 43 20.75 11.00 -2.81
C ALA A 43 20.57 12.52 -2.88
N GLY A 44 20.03 13.17 -1.84
CA GLY A 44 19.80 14.62 -1.80
C GLY A 44 18.59 15.10 -2.61
N LEU A 45 17.65 14.20 -2.96
CA LEU A 45 16.44 14.52 -3.72
C LEU A 45 15.21 14.70 -2.83
N GLY A 46 15.39 14.92 -1.52
CA GLY A 46 14.32 15.03 -0.54
C GLY A 46 13.27 16.10 -0.87
N ASP A 47 13.70 17.24 -1.41
CA ASP A 47 12.81 18.36 -1.76
C ASP A 47 12.10 18.18 -3.12
N ARG A 48 12.43 17.13 -3.88
CA ARG A 48 11.72 16.83 -5.12
C ARG A 48 10.31 16.32 -4.84
N VAL A 49 9.37 16.71 -5.69
CA VAL A 49 7.99 16.23 -5.66
C VAL A 49 7.96 14.73 -5.97
N ALA A 50 7.42 13.95 -5.03
CA ALA A 50 7.15 12.52 -5.18
C ALA A 50 5.75 12.29 -5.76
N PHE A 51 4.74 13.05 -5.28
CA PHE A 51 3.36 12.95 -5.74
C PHE A 51 2.78 14.33 -6.04
N LEU A 52 1.96 14.36 -7.08
CA LEU A 52 0.98 15.40 -7.33
C LEU A 52 -0.39 14.78 -7.07
N PHE A 53 -1.15 15.37 -6.18
CA PHE A 53 -2.52 14.96 -5.88
C PHE A 53 -3.50 16.00 -6.36
N GLU A 54 -4.52 15.53 -7.09
CA GLU A 54 -5.65 16.32 -7.54
C GLU A 54 -6.89 15.80 -6.80
N GLY A 55 -7.48 16.64 -5.97
CA GLY A 55 -8.71 16.32 -5.24
C GLY A 55 -9.97 16.47 -6.08
N ASN A 56 -11.12 16.23 -5.47
CA ASN A 56 -12.41 16.42 -6.14
C ASN A 56 -12.77 17.90 -6.33
N ASP A 57 -12.32 18.75 -5.43
CA ASP A 57 -12.56 20.19 -5.48
C ASP A 57 -11.35 20.89 -6.14
N LEU A 58 -11.58 21.94 -6.90
CA LEU A 58 -10.54 22.61 -7.72
C LEU A 58 -9.35 23.14 -6.93
N ASP A 59 -9.54 23.44 -5.64
CA ASP A 59 -8.55 23.94 -4.70
C ASP A 59 -7.96 22.86 -3.78
N ALA A 60 -8.38 21.61 -3.96
CA ALA A 60 -7.94 20.47 -3.13
C ALA A 60 -6.70 19.76 -3.70
N SER A 61 -5.94 20.41 -4.57
CA SER A 61 -4.68 19.85 -5.09
C SER A 61 -3.55 20.02 -4.07
N SER A 62 -2.65 19.05 -4.01
CA SER A 62 -1.48 19.12 -3.14
C SER A 62 -0.26 18.44 -3.75
N THR A 63 0.91 18.80 -3.23
CA THR A 63 2.17 18.16 -3.59
C THR A 63 2.80 17.55 -2.36
N THR A 64 3.40 16.36 -2.51
CA THR A 64 4.17 15.69 -1.47
C THR A 64 5.59 15.49 -1.95
N THR A 65 6.58 15.98 -1.22
CA THR A 65 8.00 15.75 -1.53
C THR A 65 8.46 14.38 -1.03
N TYR A 66 9.63 13.91 -1.49
CA TYR A 66 10.22 12.66 -0.99
C TYR A 66 10.52 12.71 0.50
N ALA A 67 10.95 13.84 1.04
CA ALA A 67 11.19 14.00 2.47
C ALA A 67 9.89 13.91 3.29
N GLN A 68 8.82 14.58 2.83
CA GLN A 68 7.50 14.50 3.44
C GLN A 68 6.91 13.10 3.36
N LEU A 69 7.06 12.43 2.20
CA LEU A 69 6.61 11.05 2.05
C LEU A 69 7.36 10.12 2.99
N LYS A 70 8.68 10.29 3.14
CA LYS A 70 9.48 9.50 4.09
C LYS A 70 8.98 9.67 5.52
N ASP A 71 8.75 10.90 5.98
CA ASP A 71 8.22 11.17 7.32
C ASP A 71 6.88 10.47 7.56
N GLN A 72 5.95 10.59 6.63
CA GLN A 72 4.65 9.91 6.70
C GLN A 72 4.80 8.38 6.77
N VAL A 73 5.61 7.81 5.88
CA VAL A 73 5.85 6.36 5.80
C VAL A 73 6.48 5.85 7.09
N VAL A 74 7.45 6.56 7.65
CA VAL A 74 8.12 6.18 8.91
C VAL A 74 7.13 6.17 10.06
N LYS A 75 6.30 7.21 10.20
CA LYS A 75 5.29 7.29 11.27
C LYS A 75 4.26 6.17 11.17
N ILE A 76 3.77 5.87 9.95
CA ILE A 76 2.85 4.74 9.75
C ILE A 76 3.53 3.41 10.08
N ALA A 77 4.78 3.21 9.65
CA ALA A 77 5.56 2.01 9.93
C ALA A 77 5.79 1.82 11.43
N ASN A 78 6.09 2.90 12.16
CA ASN A 78 6.25 2.88 13.61
C ASN A 78 4.92 2.51 14.30
N TRP A 79 3.80 3.07 13.84
CA TRP A 79 2.48 2.71 14.35
C TRP A 79 2.14 1.24 14.08
N LEU A 80 2.41 0.74 12.87
CA LEU A 80 2.22 -0.68 12.55
C LEU A 80 3.02 -1.59 13.48
N ARG A 81 4.31 -1.27 13.70
CA ARG A 81 5.20 -2.02 14.60
C ARG A 81 4.72 -1.98 16.06
N ALA A 82 4.26 -0.81 16.53
CA ALA A 82 3.71 -0.65 17.88
C ALA A 82 2.45 -1.49 18.10
N ASN A 83 1.71 -1.78 17.02
CA ASN A 83 0.54 -2.67 17.03
C ASN A 83 0.86 -4.11 16.61
N GLY A 84 2.12 -4.52 16.70
CA GLY A 84 2.56 -5.91 16.52
C GLY A 84 2.61 -6.39 15.07
N VAL A 85 2.63 -5.47 14.08
CA VAL A 85 2.80 -5.83 12.66
C VAL A 85 4.27 -5.98 12.32
N GLY A 86 4.62 -7.09 11.70
CA GLY A 86 5.95 -7.41 11.22
C GLY A 86 5.97 -8.12 9.87
N LYS A 87 7.11 -8.72 9.55
CA LYS A 87 7.33 -9.45 8.30
C LYS A 87 6.32 -10.58 8.10
N GLY A 88 5.62 -10.55 6.97
CA GLY A 88 4.66 -11.57 6.58
C GLY A 88 3.24 -11.37 7.12
N ASP A 89 3.01 -10.40 8.02
CA ASP A 89 1.67 -10.07 8.47
C ASP A 89 0.87 -9.37 7.38
N ASP A 90 -0.43 -9.68 7.32
CA ASP A 90 -1.34 -9.05 6.36
C ASP A 90 -1.99 -7.78 6.94
N VAL A 91 -2.04 -6.72 6.13
CA VAL A 91 -2.70 -5.45 6.44
C VAL A 91 -3.70 -5.10 5.34
N THR A 92 -4.95 -4.86 5.70
CA THR A 92 -5.99 -4.44 4.75
C THR A 92 -6.05 -2.91 4.66
N LEU A 93 -5.98 -2.38 3.45
CA LEU A 93 -6.09 -0.95 3.15
C LEU A 93 -7.42 -0.69 2.41
N TYR A 94 -8.47 -0.29 3.15
CA TYR A 94 -9.76 0.10 2.59
C TYR A 94 -9.88 1.63 2.61
N MET A 95 -9.22 2.26 1.64
CA MET A 95 -9.02 3.71 1.61
C MET A 95 -9.46 4.32 0.27
N PRO A 96 -9.80 5.62 0.25
CA PRO A 96 -9.98 6.35 -1.00
C PRO A 96 -8.64 6.59 -1.68
N MET A 97 -8.68 7.14 -2.92
CA MET A 97 -7.48 7.55 -3.65
C MET A 97 -6.99 8.89 -3.09
N VAL A 98 -6.14 8.81 -2.07
CA VAL A 98 -5.54 9.95 -1.34
C VAL A 98 -4.04 9.72 -1.17
N PRO A 99 -3.21 10.75 -0.94
CA PRO A 99 -1.76 10.61 -0.77
C PRO A 99 -1.35 9.66 0.36
N GLU A 100 -2.18 9.51 1.37
CA GLU A 100 -1.96 8.62 2.51
C GLU A 100 -2.01 7.13 2.11
N LEU A 101 -2.76 6.77 1.05
CA LEU A 101 -2.83 5.38 0.59
C LEU A 101 -1.48 4.84 0.12
N PRO A 102 -0.77 5.46 -0.85
CA PRO A 102 0.57 4.98 -1.21
C PRO A 102 1.58 5.09 -0.06
N ALA A 103 1.45 6.05 0.86
CA ALA A 103 2.28 6.10 2.06
C ALA A 103 2.05 4.86 2.96
N ALA A 104 0.79 4.44 3.14
CA ALA A 104 0.43 3.22 3.88
C ALA A 104 0.96 1.94 3.20
N MET A 105 0.86 1.84 1.86
CA MET A 105 1.42 0.72 1.09
C MET A 105 2.95 0.61 1.28
N LEU A 106 3.65 1.74 1.22
CA LEU A 106 5.10 1.81 1.43
C LEU A 106 5.49 1.52 2.88
N ALA A 107 4.68 1.93 3.84
CA ALA A 107 4.90 1.61 5.26
C ALA A 107 4.77 0.11 5.52
N CYS A 108 3.78 -0.57 4.93
CA CYS A 108 3.69 -2.04 4.98
C CYS A 108 4.95 -2.69 4.40
N ALA A 109 5.39 -2.26 3.21
CA ALA A 109 6.63 -2.75 2.61
C ALA A 109 7.86 -2.48 3.50
N ARG A 110 7.89 -1.33 4.20
CA ARG A 110 8.99 -0.96 5.12
C ARG A 110 9.15 -1.93 6.27
N VAL A 111 8.05 -2.44 6.79
CA VAL A 111 8.05 -3.41 7.91
C VAL A 111 8.00 -4.87 7.44
N GLY A 112 8.04 -5.13 6.13
CA GLY A 112 7.95 -6.47 5.56
C GLY A 112 6.55 -7.07 5.60
N ALA A 113 5.52 -6.28 5.89
CA ALA A 113 4.13 -6.72 5.89
C ALA A 113 3.55 -6.78 4.48
N VAL A 114 2.56 -7.64 4.29
CA VAL A 114 1.85 -7.83 3.04
C VAL A 114 0.59 -6.98 3.04
N HIS A 115 0.46 -6.03 2.13
CA HIS A 115 -0.74 -5.21 2.09
C HIS A 115 -1.77 -5.72 1.06
N SER A 116 -3.05 -5.49 1.37
CA SER A 116 -4.15 -5.74 0.45
C SER A 116 -4.98 -4.47 0.29
N VAL A 117 -4.88 -3.84 -0.89
CA VAL A 117 -5.69 -2.65 -1.20
C VAL A 117 -7.07 -3.10 -1.66
N VAL A 118 -8.08 -2.60 -0.99
CA VAL A 118 -9.49 -2.84 -1.32
C VAL A 118 -10.14 -1.52 -1.73
N PHE A 119 -10.78 -1.52 -2.88
CA PHE A 119 -11.42 -0.32 -3.41
C PHE A 119 -12.52 0.20 -2.47
N GLY A 120 -12.47 1.49 -2.13
CA GLY A 120 -13.40 2.17 -1.20
C GLY A 120 -14.87 2.27 -1.67
N GLY A 121 -15.25 1.54 -2.69
CA GLY A 121 -16.62 1.39 -3.17
C GLY A 121 -17.19 -0.01 -3.00
N PHE A 122 -16.42 -0.95 -2.45
CA PHE A 122 -16.89 -2.31 -2.21
C PHE A 122 -17.81 -2.38 -0.99
N SER A 123 -18.75 -3.35 -1.02
CA SER A 123 -19.68 -3.63 0.08
C SER A 123 -18.95 -4.23 1.29
N ALA A 124 -19.62 -4.20 2.44
CA ALA A 124 -19.14 -4.84 3.67
C ALA A 124 -18.88 -6.34 3.49
N ASP A 125 -19.71 -7.05 2.70
CA ASP A 125 -19.50 -8.48 2.41
C ASP A 125 -18.21 -8.71 1.60
N ALA A 126 -18.00 -7.90 0.59
CA ALA A 126 -16.81 -7.98 -0.26
C ALA A 126 -15.52 -7.63 0.52
N LEU A 127 -15.59 -6.70 1.47
CA LEU A 127 -14.49 -6.35 2.36
C LEU A 127 -14.25 -7.46 3.39
N ALA A 128 -15.30 -7.97 4.05
CA ALA A 128 -15.24 -9.04 5.03
C ALA A 128 -14.58 -10.30 4.45
N ALA A 129 -14.98 -10.69 3.23
CA ALA A 129 -14.39 -11.86 2.56
C ALA A 129 -12.87 -11.71 2.38
N ARG A 130 -12.36 -10.51 2.07
CA ARG A 130 -10.94 -10.24 1.90
C ARG A 130 -10.18 -10.21 3.23
N ILE A 131 -10.75 -9.58 4.24
CA ILE A 131 -10.19 -9.56 5.60
C ILE A 131 -10.06 -10.98 6.15
N SER A 132 -11.13 -11.79 6.00
CA SER A 132 -11.13 -13.16 6.48
C SER A 132 -10.15 -14.06 5.73
N ASP A 133 -10.04 -13.92 4.41
CA ASP A 133 -9.11 -14.69 3.58
C ASP A 133 -7.64 -14.31 3.87
N SER A 134 -7.35 -13.02 3.99
CA SER A 134 -6.00 -12.56 4.32
C SER A 134 -5.62 -12.71 5.79
N LYS A 135 -6.59 -12.95 6.67
CA LYS A 135 -6.41 -12.97 8.14
C LYS A 135 -5.81 -11.65 8.67
N SER A 136 -6.15 -10.52 8.04
CA SER A 136 -5.67 -9.21 8.45
C SER A 136 -6.18 -8.82 9.84
N ARG A 137 -5.26 -8.60 10.78
CA ARG A 137 -5.58 -8.11 12.13
C ARG A 137 -5.70 -6.58 12.18
N ILE A 138 -5.15 -5.92 11.20
CA ILE A 138 -5.10 -4.46 11.08
C ILE A 138 -5.82 -4.01 9.81
N VAL A 139 -6.66 -2.98 9.95
CA VAL A 139 -7.33 -2.32 8.82
C VAL A 139 -7.01 -0.83 8.87
N LEU A 140 -6.55 -0.28 7.75
CA LEU A 140 -6.43 1.15 7.55
C LEU A 140 -7.57 1.62 6.66
N THR A 141 -8.26 2.68 7.07
CA THR A 141 -9.42 3.22 6.34
C THR A 141 -9.50 4.73 6.46
N ALA A 142 -10.55 5.33 5.90
CA ALA A 142 -10.89 6.73 6.13
C ALA A 142 -12.30 6.83 6.73
N SER A 143 -12.60 7.96 7.37
CA SER A 143 -13.91 8.26 7.92
C SER A 143 -14.99 8.15 6.84
N ALA A 144 -14.80 8.85 5.74
CA ALA A 144 -15.68 8.86 4.58
C ALA A 144 -14.91 9.25 3.31
N VAL A 145 -15.55 9.13 2.15
CA VAL A 145 -15.09 9.70 0.87
C VAL A 145 -16.27 10.34 0.14
N ARG A 146 -16.02 11.41 -0.58
CA ARG A 146 -17.04 12.00 -1.46
C ARG A 146 -16.93 11.41 -2.85
N ARG A 147 -18.09 11.02 -3.42
CA ARG A 147 -18.22 10.67 -4.84
C ARG A 147 -19.27 11.63 -5.46
N GLY A 148 -18.77 12.64 -6.14
CA GLY A 148 -19.59 13.82 -6.47
C GLY A 148 -20.08 14.50 -5.18
N ALA A 149 -21.38 14.80 -5.09
CA ALA A 149 -21.98 15.43 -3.92
C ALA A 149 -22.28 14.45 -2.76
N LYS A 150 -22.22 13.13 -3.00
CA LYS A 150 -22.62 12.11 -2.00
C LYS A 150 -21.46 11.63 -1.14
N PRO A 151 -21.52 11.77 0.19
CA PRO A 151 -20.58 11.13 1.08
C PRO A 151 -20.83 9.62 1.16
N ILE A 152 -19.75 8.83 1.19
CA ILE A 152 -19.77 7.39 1.39
C ILE A 152 -19.04 7.11 2.71
N PRO A 153 -19.71 6.61 3.75
CA PRO A 153 -19.13 6.41 5.07
C PRO A 153 -18.29 5.13 5.08
N LEU A 154 -17.00 5.23 4.78
CA LEU A 154 -16.09 4.07 4.70
C LEU A 154 -15.95 3.37 6.04
N LYS A 155 -15.84 4.11 7.14
CA LYS A 155 -15.73 3.54 8.49
C LYS A 155 -16.93 2.66 8.84
N THR A 156 -18.14 3.09 8.51
CA THR A 156 -19.36 2.29 8.74
C THR A 156 -19.33 0.96 7.96
N VAL A 157 -18.81 0.99 6.72
CA VAL A 157 -18.62 -0.23 5.92
C VAL A 157 -17.60 -1.15 6.57
N VAL A 158 -16.50 -0.60 7.11
CA VAL A 158 -15.48 -1.37 7.83
C VAL A 158 -16.07 -2.03 9.08
N ASP A 159 -16.87 -1.31 9.89
CA ASP A 159 -17.50 -1.87 11.08
C ASP A 159 -18.44 -3.02 10.75
N ALA A 160 -19.26 -2.86 9.72
CA ALA A 160 -20.14 -3.92 9.24
C ALA A 160 -19.33 -5.14 8.73
N ALA A 161 -18.20 -4.91 8.05
CA ALA A 161 -17.34 -5.99 7.59
C ALA A 161 -16.66 -6.73 8.75
N ILE A 162 -16.16 -6.02 9.76
CA ILE A 162 -15.55 -6.60 10.95
C ILE A 162 -16.56 -7.46 11.73
N SER A 163 -17.80 -6.97 11.88
CA SER A 163 -18.88 -7.75 12.51
C SER A 163 -19.15 -9.06 11.77
N LYS A 164 -19.12 -9.03 10.43
CA LYS A 164 -19.26 -10.26 9.61
C LYS A 164 -18.06 -11.20 9.74
N CYS A 165 -16.85 -10.67 9.84
CA CYS A 165 -15.65 -11.49 10.09
C CYS A 165 -15.75 -12.22 11.45
N ALA A 166 -16.26 -11.56 12.48
CA ALA A 166 -16.38 -12.13 13.82
C ALA A 166 -17.44 -13.25 13.90
N THR A 167 -18.48 -13.20 13.06
CA THR A 167 -19.61 -14.15 13.07
C THR A 167 -19.60 -15.14 11.90
N GLY A 168 -18.59 -15.10 11.04
CA GLY A 168 -18.46 -15.97 9.87
C GLY A 168 -18.17 -17.45 10.23
N ALA A 169 -18.13 -18.29 9.21
CA ALA A 169 -17.82 -19.73 9.38
C ALA A 169 -16.44 -19.99 10.00
N GLU A 170 -15.48 -19.12 9.70
CA GLU A 170 -14.16 -19.08 10.33
C GLU A 170 -14.01 -17.71 11.02
N PRO A 171 -14.39 -17.58 12.29
CA PRO A 171 -14.32 -16.32 13.01
C PRO A 171 -12.92 -15.71 12.99
N HIS A 172 -12.84 -14.43 12.63
CA HIS A 172 -11.59 -13.68 12.58
C HIS A 172 -11.75 -12.33 13.30
N LYS A 173 -10.77 -11.98 14.13
CA LYS A 173 -10.78 -10.74 14.91
C LYS A 173 -9.86 -9.71 14.26
N VAL A 174 -10.41 -8.56 13.90
CA VAL A 174 -9.63 -7.35 13.60
C VAL A 174 -9.32 -6.65 14.93
N GLU A 175 -8.06 -6.44 15.21
CA GLU A 175 -7.57 -5.91 16.49
C GLU A 175 -7.48 -4.39 16.50
N ARG A 176 -7.09 -3.78 15.37
CA ARG A 176 -6.95 -2.32 15.27
C ARG A 176 -7.48 -1.81 13.93
N VAL A 177 -8.05 -0.61 13.98
CA VAL A 177 -8.49 0.15 12.80
C VAL A 177 -7.91 1.56 12.90
N LEU A 178 -7.08 1.95 11.93
CA LEU A 178 -6.57 3.31 11.82
C LEU A 178 -7.44 4.09 10.83
N VAL A 179 -8.06 5.17 11.29
CA VAL A 179 -9.09 5.91 10.55
C VAL A 179 -8.56 7.28 10.16
N LEU A 180 -8.33 7.50 8.87
CA LEU A 180 -7.99 8.81 8.32
C LEU A 180 -9.20 9.75 8.42
N ASP A 181 -9.04 10.87 9.10
CA ASP A 181 -10.07 11.89 9.19
C ASP A 181 -10.19 12.65 7.87
N LYS A 182 -11.38 12.71 7.32
CA LYS A 182 -11.72 13.40 6.07
C LYS A 182 -12.90 14.34 6.32
N PRO A 183 -12.66 15.46 6.99
CA PRO A 183 -13.72 16.39 7.44
C PRO A 183 -14.52 16.99 6.26
N GLU A 184 -13.92 17.06 5.07
CA GLU A 184 -14.63 17.49 3.85
C GLU A 184 -15.71 16.50 3.39
N ALA A 185 -15.66 15.27 3.87
CA ALA A 185 -16.65 14.23 3.51
C ALA A 185 -17.67 13.96 4.63
N ALA A 186 -17.22 13.99 5.90
CA ALA A 186 -18.08 13.83 7.08
C ALA A 186 -17.41 14.43 8.31
N ALA A 187 -18.17 15.05 9.19
CA ALA A 187 -17.64 15.58 10.45
C ALA A 187 -17.13 14.44 11.35
N ARG A 188 -16.00 14.66 12.00
CA ARG A 188 -15.37 13.67 12.91
C ARG A 188 -16.31 13.19 14.01
N SER A 189 -17.16 14.06 14.53
CA SER A 189 -18.16 13.75 15.57
C SER A 189 -19.28 12.80 15.08
N GLU A 190 -19.46 12.66 13.78
CA GLU A 190 -20.49 11.79 13.17
C GLU A 190 -19.95 10.36 12.93
N ILE A 191 -18.65 10.15 13.12
CA ILE A 191 -18.01 8.86 12.84
C ILE A 191 -17.98 8.02 14.09
N PRO A 192 -18.65 6.85 14.11
CA PRO A 192 -18.62 5.96 15.25
C PRO A 192 -17.22 5.37 15.43
N MET A 193 -16.64 5.56 16.61
CA MET A 193 -15.35 4.99 16.99
C MET A 193 -15.57 4.02 18.16
N MET A 194 -15.11 2.79 17.99
CA MET A 194 -15.11 1.81 19.08
C MET A 194 -13.84 2.00 19.92
N SER A 195 -13.97 2.79 20.97
CA SER A 195 -12.95 2.93 22.00
C SER A 195 -13.29 2.03 23.18
N SER A 196 -12.35 1.20 23.62
CA SER A 196 -12.39 0.59 24.94
C SER A 196 -11.28 1.24 25.79
N ASP A 197 -11.60 1.62 27.00
CA ASP A 197 -10.70 2.41 27.85
C ASP A 197 -9.46 1.61 28.34
N GLU A 198 -9.48 0.26 28.22
CA GLU A 198 -8.43 -0.59 28.79
C GLU A 198 -7.22 -0.84 27.86
N ASP A 199 -7.37 -0.69 26.52
CA ASP A 199 -6.29 -1.02 25.54
C ASP A 199 -6.08 0.09 24.47
N GLY A 200 -6.53 1.29 24.69
CA GLY A 200 -6.47 2.37 23.68
C GLY A 200 -7.48 2.22 22.54
N GLY A 201 -8.45 1.31 22.71
CA GLY A 201 -9.55 1.05 21.79
C GLY A 201 -9.13 0.37 20.47
N ARG A 202 -10.10 -0.33 19.83
CA ARG A 202 -9.89 -0.90 18.49
C ARG A 202 -9.63 0.17 17.45
N ASP A 203 -10.36 1.28 17.50
CA ASP A 203 -10.37 2.32 16.49
C ASP A 203 -9.55 3.52 16.96
N GLN A 204 -8.65 3.97 16.11
CA GLN A 204 -7.75 5.09 16.39
C GLN A 204 -7.78 6.10 15.24
N TRP A 205 -7.74 7.39 15.55
CA TRP A 205 -7.62 8.41 14.54
C TRP A 205 -6.19 8.48 13.99
N TRP A 206 -6.09 8.50 12.66
CA TRP A 206 -4.81 8.55 11.93
C TRP A 206 -3.95 9.72 12.38
N GLN A 207 -4.51 10.93 12.34
CA GLN A 207 -3.76 12.15 12.66
C GLN A 207 -3.23 12.12 14.10
N ASP A 208 -4.09 11.75 15.06
CA ASP A 208 -3.75 11.73 16.48
C ASP A 208 -2.70 10.64 16.79
N SER A 209 -2.88 9.46 16.22
CA SER A 209 -1.97 8.33 16.43
C SER A 209 -0.60 8.56 15.80
N LEU A 210 -0.56 9.13 14.59
CA LEU A 210 0.71 9.39 13.91
C LEU A 210 1.44 10.60 14.45
N ALA A 211 0.74 11.59 15.02
CA ALA A 211 1.38 12.71 15.72
C ALA A 211 2.21 12.25 16.94
N GLN A 212 1.89 11.09 17.51
CA GLN A 212 2.62 10.50 18.64
C GLN A 212 3.82 9.63 18.19
N GLN A 213 3.95 9.36 16.89
CA GLN A 213 5.04 8.54 16.38
C GLN A 213 6.27 9.41 16.05
N PRO A 214 7.48 8.91 16.34
CA PRO A 214 8.70 9.60 15.95
C PRO A 214 8.85 9.65 14.42
N SER A 215 9.49 10.72 13.93
CA SER A 215 9.88 10.88 12.53
C SER A 215 11.07 10.01 12.12
N GLU A 216 11.69 9.32 13.07
CA GLU A 216 12.77 8.37 12.86
C GLU A 216 12.27 6.93 13.04
N ASP A 217 12.89 6.00 12.35
CA ASP A 217 12.55 4.59 12.49
C ASP A 217 12.83 4.06 13.88
N THR A 218 11.84 3.49 14.55
CA THR A 218 12.03 2.77 15.82
C THR A 218 12.79 1.46 15.65
N ARG A 219 12.81 0.90 14.44
CA ARG A 219 13.57 -0.29 14.03
C ARG A 219 14.06 -0.10 12.59
N PRO A 220 15.16 -0.74 12.18
CA PRO A 220 15.64 -0.74 10.80
C PRO A 220 14.56 -1.18 9.80
N ILE A 221 14.73 -0.77 8.55
CA ILE A 221 13.93 -1.28 7.42
C ILE A 221 14.06 -2.80 7.36
N GLU A 222 12.95 -3.50 7.18
CA GLU A 222 12.94 -4.94 7.03
C GLU A 222 13.37 -5.32 5.60
N TRP A 223 14.58 -5.85 5.48
CA TRP A 223 15.04 -6.41 4.22
C TRP A 223 14.44 -7.79 4.03
N VAL A 224 13.84 -8.00 2.86
CA VAL A 224 13.12 -9.22 2.55
C VAL A 224 13.68 -9.90 1.31
N GLU A 225 13.54 -11.21 1.24
CA GLU A 225 13.93 -11.99 0.07
C GLU A 225 13.16 -11.53 -1.18
N ALA A 226 13.75 -11.70 -2.35
CA ALA A 226 13.17 -11.33 -3.64
C ALA A 226 11.75 -11.87 -3.86
N GLU A 227 11.49 -13.10 -3.42
CA GLU A 227 10.20 -13.79 -3.54
C GLU A 227 9.23 -13.50 -2.38
N HIS A 228 9.64 -12.72 -1.39
CA HIS A 228 8.76 -12.35 -0.29
C HIS A 228 7.49 -11.65 -0.81
N PRO A 229 6.29 -12.03 -0.33
CA PRO A 229 5.05 -11.37 -0.71
C PRO A 229 5.07 -9.88 -0.43
N LEU A 230 4.73 -9.06 -1.42
CA LEU A 230 4.60 -7.62 -1.28
C LEU A 230 3.16 -7.21 -1.02
N PHE A 231 2.26 -7.70 -1.86
CA PHE A 231 0.83 -7.42 -1.72
C PHE A 231 -0.04 -8.54 -2.29
N LYS A 232 -1.31 -8.53 -1.84
CA LYS A 232 -2.38 -9.37 -2.38
C LYS A 232 -3.38 -8.51 -3.13
N LEU A 233 -3.67 -8.90 -4.37
CA LEU A 233 -4.72 -8.26 -5.17
C LEU A 233 -5.82 -9.27 -5.48
N TYR A 234 -7.05 -8.94 -5.11
CA TYR A 234 -8.19 -9.83 -5.29
C TYR A 234 -8.86 -9.61 -6.62
N THR A 235 -9.01 -10.68 -7.37
CA THR A 235 -9.78 -10.72 -8.62
C THR A 235 -11.15 -11.35 -8.40
N SER A 236 -12.09 -11.08 -9.31
CA SER A 236 -13.49 -11.56 -9.27
C SER A 236 -13.64 -13.05 -9.60
N GLY A 237 -12.75 -13.90 -9.22
CA GLY A 237 -12.73 -15.34 -9.48
C GLY A 237 -13.94 -15.96 -10.21
N SER A 238 -13.73 -16.89 -11.12
CA SER A 238 -14.78 -17.58 -11.90
C SER A 238 -15.82 -18.34 -11.03
N THR A 239 -15.50 -18.58 -9.75
CA THR A 239 -16.35 -19.31 -8.79
C THR A 239 -17.18 -18.39 -7.87
N GLY A 240 -17.21 -17.07 -8.14
CA GLY A 240 -17.94 -16.10 -7.31
C GLY A 240 -17.23 -15.69 -6.01
N LYS A 241 -16.25 -16.45 -5.54
CA LYS A 241 -15.40 -16.04 -4.41
C LYS A 241 -14.17 -15.29 -4.91
N PRO A 242 -13.79 -14.16 -4.27
CA PRO A 242 -12.58 -13.45 -4.66
C PRO A 242 -11.36 -14.33 -4.45
N LYS A 243 -10.43 -14.30 -5.43
CA LYS A 243 -9.16 -15.02 -5.35
C LYS A 243 -8.04 -14.00 -5.15
N GLY A 244 -7.27 -14.15 -4.08
CA GLY A 244 -6.08 -13.33 -3.81
C GLY A 244 -4.91 -13.78 -4.67
N VAL A 245 -4.42 -12.89 -5.53
CA VAL A 245 -3.18 -13.07 -6.29
C VAL A 245 -2.06 -12.40 -5.51
N ILE A 246 -1.01 -13.16 -5.20
CA ILE A 246 0.16 -12.66 -4.48
C ILE A 246 1.18 -12.17 -5.49
N HIS A 247 1.68 -10.95 -5.28
CA HIS A 247 2.79 -10.38 -6.02
C HIS A 247 4.03 -10.35 -5.13
N SER A 248 5.15 -10.90 -5.65
CA SER A 248 6.42 -10.89 -4.93
C SER A 248 7.13 -9.55 -5.07
N THR A 249 7.96 -9.24 -4.08
CA THR A 249 8.68 -7.97 -3.93
C THR A 249 9.52 -7.63 -5.15
N ALA A 250 10.47 -8.49 -5.52
CA ALA A 250 11.33 -8.24 -6.67
C ALA A 250 10.60 -8.41 -8.00
N GLY A 251 9.68 -9.38 -8.09
CA GLY A 251 8.88 -9.61 -9.30
C GLY A 251 8.10 -8.35 -9.70
N TYR A 252 7.43 -7.71 -8.73
CA TYR A 252 6.70 -6.47 -8.99
C TYR A 252 7.62 -5.29 -9.31
N MET A 253 8.73 -5.12 -8.59
CA MET A 253 9.69 -4.04 -8.84
C MET A 253 10.30 -4.13 -10.24
N VAL A 254 10.71 -5.32 -10.67
CA VAL A 254 11.30 -5.56 -12.00
C VAL A 254 10.26 -5.32 -13.09
N SER A 255 9.06 -5.88 -12.95
CA SER A 255 7.96 -5.70 -13.90
C SER A 255 7.60 -4.22 -14.09
N SER A 256 7.43 -3.49 -12.98
CA SER A 256 7.11 -2.06 -13.01
C SER A 256 8.21 -1.23 -13.68
N LYS A 257 9.49 -1.52 -13.39
CA LYS A 257 10.63 -0.83 -14.00
C LYS A 257 10.71 -1.09 -15.51
N ILE A 258 10.50 -2.34 -15.92
CA ILE A 258 10.51 -2.73 -17.34
C ILE A 258 9.36 -2.01 -18.07
N PHE A 259 8.16 -2.01 -17.49
CA PHE A 259 7.01 -1.34 -18.09
C PHE A 259 7.25 0.17 -18.30
N VAL A 260 7.75 0.87 -17.28
CA VAL A 260 8.09 2.30 -17.39
C VAL A 260 9.17 2.54 -18.43
N PHE A 261 10.20 1.69 -18.50
CA PHE A 261 11.27 1.81 -19.48
C PHE A 261 10.73 1.68 -20.91
N PHE A 262 9.95 0.62 -21.19
CA PHE A 262 9.37 0.41 -22.51
C PHE A 262 8.33 1.49 -22.87
N SER A 263 7.51 1.93 -21.94
CA SER A 263 6.56 3.02 -22.18
C SER A 263 7.30 4.31 -22.60
N ASN A 264 8.33 4.71 -21.87
CA ASN A 264 9.13 5.87 -22.22
C ASN A 264 9.87 5.70 -23.56
N PHE A 265 10.36 4.50 -23.84
CA PHE A 265 11.00 4.19 -25.11
C PHE A 265 10.00 4.29 -26.28
N CYS A 266 8.82 3.70 -26.18
CA CYS A 266 7.77 3.79 -27.18
C CYS A 266 7.30 5.23 -27.43
N PHE A 267 7.14 6.04 -26.37
CA PHE A 267 6.75 7.44 -26.51
C PHE A 267 7.84 8.28 -27.20
N ARG A 268 9.11 8.00 -26.94
CA ARG A 268 10.23 8.73 -27.54
C ARG A 268 10.45 8.37 -29.02
N PHE A 269 10.02 7.18 -29.46
CA PHE A 269 10.14 6.72 -30.86
C PHE A 269 8.82 6.79 -31.66
N ARG A 270 7.72 7.27 -31.06
CA ARG A 270 6.43 7.43 -31.76
C ARG A 270 6.47 8.21 -33.07
N PRO A 271 7.34 9.22 -33.27
CA PRO A 271 7.41 9.92 -34.56
C PRO A 271 7.89 9.04 -35.71
N PHE A 272 8.54 7.89 -35.42
CA PHE A 272 9.15 7.05 -36.46
C PHE A 272 8.35 5.81 -36.87
N LEU A 273 7.33 5.41 -36.08
CA LEU A 273 6.67 4.11 -36.30
C LEU A 273 5.26 4.17 -36.90
N PHE A 274 4.59 5.31 -36.93
CA PHE A 274 3.27 5.45 -37.57
C PHE A 274 3.06 6.83 -38.17
N PRO A 275 3.24 7.00 -39.49
CA PRO A 275 2.70 8.15 -40.17
C PRO A 275 1.20 7.94 -40.37
N PHE A 276 0.37 8.43 -39.44
CA PHE A 276 -1.04 8.65 -39.72
C PHE A 276 -1.14 9.85 -40.67
N ARG A 277 -1.51 9.60 -41.94
CA ARG A 277 -2.09 10.62 -42.80
C ARG A 277 -3.55 10.82 -42.39
N PRO A 278 -3.97 12.04 -42.04
CA PRO A 278 -5.39 12.35 -42.00
C PRO A 278 -5.90 12.39 -43.44
N SER A 279 -6.97 11.66 -43.69
CA SER A 279 -7.83 11.83 -44.85
C SER A 279 -8.75 13.01 -44.66
#